data_686cd2e14e0143977b5f89832dd51701
#
_entry.id   686cd2e14e0143977b5f89832dd51701
#
_cell.length_a   1.000
_cell.length_b   1.000
_cell.length_c   1.000
_cell.angle_alpha   90.00
_cell.angle_beta   90.00
_cell.angle_gamma   90.00
#
_symmetry.space_group_name_H-M   'P 1'
#
loop_
_entity.id
_entity.type
_entity.pdbx_description
1 polymer ?
#
loop_
_entity_poly.entity_id
_entity_poly.type
_entity_poly.pdbx_seq_one_letter_code
_entity_poly.pdbx_strand_id
1 'polypeptide(L)'
;MADGASMNNPPQRSEAERGRGTAGTAVEGATPDTVAAPAPSTPSGSPSPVNGGGSSGFDPYAVRVQFPILSRQVNGKPLVYLDNAASAQKPRAVIDALVATMEGGYANVHRGLHTLSNEATEAFEKAREIVARFLNAETPEQVVWTKGGTEAINLVANGLGLSIQPGDEIIVSEMEHHSNIVPWHLLRERHGAVLKWIPVLDDGLLDMAAYADLLGPRTRMVAVTHMSNVLGTINPVAEITRLAHAAGAQVLVDGCQGAVHAAPDVQAIGCDFYVLTGHKLFAPTGIGALYGKAEALEALPPYQGGGEMIGVVEKDRITYAAPPHRFEAGTPPILEAIGLGVALDWLAQYDRAAVQAHEHALYRRAADRLAEQDWLRILGQAEGKGAILTFAVEGAHAHDVAQIMDRYGVAVRAGTHCAEPLAKRMGVTSSTRASFALYNTVEDADAFVDALIKARNFFV
;
A
#
# COMPACT_ATOMS: atom_id res chain seq x y z
N MET A 1 26.89 63.50 -1.51
CA MET A 1 28.23 62.94 -1.67
C MET A 1 28.01 61.54 -2.23
N ALA A 2 27.98 61.41 -3.59
CA ALA A 2 29.13 61.09 -4.44
C ALA A 2 29.66 59.68 -4.08
N ASP A 3 29.84 58.71 -4.86
CA ASP A 3 29.99 58.41 -6.28
C ASP A 3 29.76 56.88 -6.40
N GLY A 4 29.33 56.24 -7.40
CA GLY A 4 29.61 56.34 -8.83
C GLY A 4 30.34 55.14 -9.35
N ALA A 5 29.96 54.68 -10.51
CA ALA A 5 30.67 53.76 -11.43
C ALA A 5 30.39 52.26 -11.27
N SER A 6 30.24 51.45 -12.31
CA SER A 6 30.21 51.55 -13.79
C SER A 6 30.10 50.13 -14.32
N MET A 7 29.26 49.94 -15.31
CA MET A 7 29.24 49.00 -16.42
C MET A 7 30.40 48.01 -16.59
N ASN A 8 30.02 46.76 -16.94
CA ASN A 8 30.65 46.11 -18.10
C ASN A 8 29.79 44.97 -18.68
N ASN A 9 29.35 45.16 -19.92
CA ASN A 9 28.78 44.18 -20.83
C ASN A 9 29.96 43.55 -21.63
N PRO A 10 29.93 42.28 -21.98
CA PRO A 10 30.72 41.72 -23.07
C PRO A 10 29.89 41.41 -24.29
N PRO A 11 30.51 41.30 -25.47
CA PRO A 11 29.96 41.66 -26.75
C PRO A 11 29.26 40.54 -27.53
N GLN A 12 28.39 40.97 -28.43
CA GLN A 12 27.81 40.20 -29.54
C GLN A 12 28.86 39.73 -30.50
N ARG A 13 28.69 38.50 -31.02
CA ARG A 13 29.33 38.09 -32.29
C ARG A 13 28.25 37.71 -33.31
N SER A 14 28.55 38.29 -34.51
CA SER A 14 27.77 38.35 -35.73
C SER A 14 27.65 37.05 -36.50
N GLU A 15 26.61 36.99 -37.34
CA GLU A 15 26.36 36.09 -38.46
C GLU A 15 27.43 36.22 -39.57
N ALA A 16 27.46 35.15 -40.35
CA ALA A 16 27.83 34.92 -41.75
C ALA A 16 28.94 33.90 -41.89
N GLU A 17 28.66 32.79 -42.59
CA GLU A 17 28.85 32.70 -44.05
C GLU A 17 28.29 31.37 -44.61
N ARG A 18 27.66 31.54 -45.77
CA ARG A 18 27.18 30.44 -46.64
C ARG A 18 28.33 29.94 -47.51
N GLY A 19 28.40 28.63 -47.76
CA GLY A 19 29.21 28.05 -48.80
C GLY A 19 28.54 26.83 -49.43
N ARG A 20 28.22 26.97 -50.74
CA ARG A 20 27.68 25.92 -51.61
C ARG A 20 28.84 25.08 -52.22
N GLY A 21 28.49 23.82 -52.63
CA GLY A 21 29.27 23.09 -53.65
C GLY A 21 29.15 21.58 -53.47
N THR A 22 28.39 20.95 -54.23
CA THR A 22 28.34 20.22 -55.50
C THR A 22 28.77 18.75 -55.41
N ALA A 23 27.82 17.93 -55.75
CA ALA A 23 27.72 16.76 -56.60
C ALA A 23 28.88 15.75 -56.78
N GLY A 24 28.50 14.48 -56.71
CA GLY A 24 28.97 13.43 -57.62
C GLY A 24 29.77 12.31 -56.99
N THR A 25 29.27 11.13 -56.86
CA THR A 25 29.35 10.02 -57.80
C THR A 25 28.81 8.75 -57.12
N ALA A 26 27.97 8.03 -57.83
CA ALA A 26 27.50 6.70 -57.50
C ALA A 26 28.63 5.67 -57.61
N VAL A 27 28.70 4.75 -56.67
CA VAL A 27 29.35 3.44 -56.85
C VAL A 27 28.37 2.36 -56.41
N GLU A 28 28.01 1.54 -57.39
CA GLU A 28 27.24 0.31 -57.23
C GLU A 28 28.01 -0.75 -56.43
N GLY A 29 27.27 -1.54 -55.68
CA GLY A 29 27.55 -2.95 -55.55
C GLY A 29 28.26 -3.39 -54.29
N ALA A 30 27.47 -3.85 -53.32
CA ALA A 30 27.65 -5.14 -52.63
C ALA A 30 26.52 -5.31 -51.59
N THR A 31 25.67 -6.28 -51.81
CA THR A 31 24.72 -6.81 -50.80
C THR A 31 25.53 -7.55 -49.75
N PRO A 32 25.39 -7.22 -48.46
CA PRO A 32 25.81 -8.12 -47.41
C PRO A 32 24.63 -9.08 -47.08
N ASP A 33 24.98 -10.34 -47.01
CA ASP A 33 24.16 -11.42 -46.53
C ASP A 33 23.44 -11.04 -45.23
N THR A 34 22.10 -11.15 -45.25
CA THR A 34 21.26 -11.11 -44.07
C THR A 34 21.52 -12.36 -43.23
N VAL A 35 22.39 -12.23 -42.22
CA VAL A 35 22.41 -13.17 -41.10
C VAL A 35 21.19 -12.84 -40.28
N ALA A 36 20.16 -13.70 -40.38
CA ALA A 36 18.99 -13.65 -39.55
C ALA A 36 19.42 -13.83 -38.08
N ALA A 37 19.16 -12.83 -37.25
CA ALA A 37 19.25 -12.96 -35.83
C ALA A 37 18.24 -14.02 -35.36
N PRO A 38 18.59 -14.93 -34.43
CA PRO A 38 17.65 -15.88 -33.89
C PRO A 38 16.55 -15.12 -33.17
N ALA A 39 15.30 -15.43 -33.53
CA ALA A 39 14.13 -14.95 -32.83
C ALA A 39 14.24 -15.33 -31.32
N PRO A 40 13.84 -14.45 -30.38
CA PRO A 40 13.79 -14.81 -28.99
C PRO A 40 12.80 -15.98 -28.85
N SER A 41 13.30 -17.09 -28.31
CA SER A 41 12.50 -18.24 -27.94
C SER A 41 11.53 -17.79 -26.84
N THR A 42 10.26 -17.66 -27.19
CA THR A 42 9.19 -17.57 -26.20
C THR A 42 9.25 -18.82 -25.32
N PRO A 43 9.25 -18.69 -23.98
CA PRO A 43 9.03 -19.84 -23.13
C PRO A 43 7.59 -20.30 -23.35
N SER A 44 7.44 -21.34 -24.14
CA SER A 44 6.20 -22.11 -24.27
C SER A 44 6.03 -22.92 -22.98
N GLY A 45 5.16 -22.45 -22.11
CA GLY A 45 4.86 -23.10 -20.86
C GLY A 45 3.91 -22.31 -20.00
N SER A 46 2.78 -21.84 -20.57
CA SER A 46 1.61 -21.58 -19.74
C SER A 46 1.17 -22.93 -19.15
N PRO A 47 1.09 -23.09 -17.84
CA PRO A 47 0.45 -24.27 -17.28
C PRO A 47 -1.01 -24.27 -17.76
N SER A 48 -1.39 -25.32 -18.47
CA SER A 48 -2.77 -25.58 -18.84
C SER A 48 -3.64 -25.54 -17.58
N PRO A 49 -4.85 -24.96 -17.63
CA PRO A 49 -5.78 -25.06 -16.51
C PRO A 49 -6.07 -26.54 -16.30
N VAL A 50 -5.75 -27.03 -15.10
CA VAL A 50 -6.14 -28.36 -14.64
C VAL A 50 -7.66 -28.32 -14.44
N ASN A 51 -8.41 -28.73 -15.49
CA ASN A 51 -9.81 -29.09 -15.35
C ASN A 51 -9.88 -30.42 -14.58
N GLY A 52 -10.08 -30.31 -13.27
CA GLY A 52 -10.40 -31.43 -12.39
C GLY A 52 -11.50 -30.98 -11.44
N GLY A 53 -12.75 -31.36 -11.71
CA GLY A 53 -13.87 -31.19 -10.78
C GLY A 53 -13.61 -31.94 -9.49
N GLY A 54 -13.25 -31.21 -8.46
CA GLY A 54 -13.11 -31.58 -7.08
C GLY A 54 -12.82 -30.30 -6.32
N SER A 55 -13.39 -30.09 -5.14
CA SER A 55 -13.14 -28.94 -4.27
C SER A 55 -11.64 -28.66 -4.19
N SER A 56 -11.13 -27.73 -5.01
CA SER A 56 -9.74 -27.34 -4.99
C SER A 56 -9.52 -26.45 -3.75
N GLY A 57 -9.24 -27.09 -2.62
CA GLY A 57 -8.83 -26.41 -1.42
C GLY A 57 -7.57 -25.59 -1.70
N PHE A 58 -7.46 -24.40 -1.13
CA PHE A 58 -6.26 -23.59 -1.18
C PHE A 58 -5.06 -24.37 -0.62
N ASP A 59 -3.94 -24.44 -1.39
CA ASP A 59 -2.72 -25.13 -1.00
C ASP A 59 -1.60 -24.13 -0.64
N PRO A 60 -1.36 -23.87 0.64
CA PRO A 60 -0.34 -22.93 1.10
C PRO A 60 1.08 -23.39 0.77
N TYR A 61 1.34 -24.70 0.61
CA TYR A 61 2.67 -25.21 0.27
C TYR A 61 3.02 -24.91 -1.19
N ALA A 62 2.06 -25.09 -2.11
CA ALA A 62 2.22 -24.69 -3.51
C ALA A 62 2.40 -23.18 -3.68
N VAL A 63 1.80 -22.39 -2.79
CA VAL A 63 2.00 -20.92 -2.74
C VAL A 63 3.39 -20.58 -2.18
N ARG A 64 3.77 -21.18 -1.05
CA ARG A 64 5.03 -20.89 -0.33
C ARG A 64 6.28 -21.03 -1.21
N VAL A 65 6.35 -22.03 -2.07
CA VAL A 65 7.51 -22.26 -2.96
C VAL A 65 7.74 -21.15 -3.97
N GLN A 66 6.72 -20.31 -4.22
CA GLN A 66 6.81 -19.12 -5.09
C GLN A 66 7.51 -17.94 -4.41
N PHE A 67 7.81 -18.03 -3.10
CA PHE A 67 8.48 -16.98 -2.33
C PHE A 67 9.91 -17.41 -1.98
N PRO A 68 10.91 -17.01 -2.77
CA PRO A 68 12.29 -17.53 -2.62
C PRO A 68 12.90 -17.31 -1.23
N ILE A 69 12.57 -16.19 -0.60
CA ILE A 69 13.10 -15.84 0.72
C ILE A 69 12.66 -16.81 1.82
N LEU A 70 11.52 -17.49 1.66
CA LEU A 70 10.99 -18.39 2.67
C LEU A 70 11.77 -19.74 2.75
N SER A 71 12.69 -19.98 1.81
CA SER A 71 13.64 -21.10 1.89
C SER A 71 14.86 -20.77 2.74
N ARG A 72 15.01 -19.51 3.19
CA ARG A 72 16.15 -19.06 3.97
C ARG A 72 16.16 -19.69 5.38
N GLN A 73 17.37 -19.87 5.92
CA GLN A 73 17.58 -20.14 7.33
C GLN A 73 17.96 -18.85 8.09
N VAL A 74 17.47 -18.74 9.32
CA VAL A 74 17.82 -17.69 10.27
C VAL A 74 18.28 -18.36 11.56
N ASN A 75 19.46 -18.00 12.06
CA ASN A 75 20.09 -18.64 13.23
C ASN A 75 20.16 -20.18 13.15
N GLY A 76 20.36 -20.73 11.93
CA GLY A 76 20.41 -22.18 11.68
C GLY A 76 19.05 -22.89 11.77
N LYS A 77 17.95 -22.14 11.74
CA LYS A 77 16.56 -22.64 11.74
C LYS A 77 15.84 -22.20 10.47
N PRO A 78 14.87 -22.97 9.96
CA PRO A 78 13.99 -22.51 8.90
C PRO A 78 13.32 -21.18 9.27
N LEU A 79 13.23 -20.25 8.31
CA LEU A 79 12.55 -18.98 8.52
C LEU A 79 11.03 -19.18 8.67
N VAL A 80 10.49 -18.75 9.80
CA VAL A 80 9.05 -18.58 10.07
C VAL A 80 8.77 -17.09 10.08
N TYR A 81 8.26 -16.57 8.95
CA TYR A 81 8.03 -15.13 8.79
C TYR A 81 6.58 -14.75 9.15
N LEU A 82 6.41 -14.08 10.27
CA LEU A 82 5.12 -13.67 10.83
C LEU A 82 5.04 -12.15 11.07
N ASP A 83 5.80 -11.35 10.31
CA ASP A 83 5.70 -9.88 10.34
C ASP A 83 5.00 -9.32 9.10
N ASN A 84 4.01 -10.05 8.56
CA ASN A 84 3.30 -9.72 7.33
C ASN A 84 2.50 -8.42 7.41
N ALA A 85 1.91 -8.10 8.55
CA ALA A 85 1.20 -6.84 8.77
C ALA A 85 2.11 -5.61 8.72
N ALA A 86 3.43 -5.78 8.81
CA ALA A 86 4.40 -4.73 8.56
C ALA A 86 4.80 -4.66 7.09
N SER A 87 5.19 -5.79 6.47
CA SER A 87 5.50 -5.90 5.04
C SER A 87 5.44 -7.36 4.62
N ALA A 88 4.71 -7.70 3.57
CA ALA A 88 4.66 -9.06 3.04
C ALA A 88 5.88 -9.38 2.18
N GLN A 89 6.22 -10.66 2.02
CA GLN A 89 7.27 -11.13 1.11
C GLN A 89 6.81 -11.05 -0.35
N LYS A 90 7.76 -11.22 -1.31
CA LYS A 90 7.48 -11.02 -2.74
C LYS A 90 7.53 -12.36 -3.47
N PRO A 91 6.50 -12.71 -4.26
CA PRO A 91 6.52 -13.91 -5.08
C PRO A 91 7.50 -13.77 -6.24
N ARG A 92 7.98 -14.88 -6.77
CA ARG A 92 8.89 -14.94 -7.91
C ARG A 92 8.36 -14.13 -9.11
N ALA A 93 7.07 -14.21 -9.38
CA ALA A 93 6.45 -13.49 -10.48
C ALA A 93 6.69 -11.95 -10.42
N VAL A 94 6.60 -11.36 -9.22
CA VAL A 94 6.87 -9.93 -9.03
C VAL A 94 8.35 -9.61 -9.21
N ILE A 95 9.23 -10.44 -8.65
CA ILE A 95 10.69 -10.26 -8.77
C ILE A 95 11.10 -10.31 -10.24
N ASP A 96 10.64 -11.33 -10.96
CA ASP A 96 11.00 -11.56 -12.36
C ASP A 96 10.43 -10.46 -13.26
N ALA A 97 9.22 -9.95 -12.99
CA ALA A 97 8.63 -8.85 -13.73
C ALA A 97 9.45 -7.56 -13.59
N LEU A 98 9.93 -7.24 -12.39
CA LEU A 98 10.78 -6.06 -12.17
C LEU A 98 12.12 -6.18 -12.93
N VAL A 99 12.75 -7.37 -12.89
CA VAL A 99 13.99 -7.64 -13.62
C VAL A 99 13.75 -7.53 -15.13
N ALA A 100 12.73 -8.19 -15.66
CA ALA A 100 12.39 -8.18 -17.07
C ALA A 100 12.09 -6.75 -17.59
N THR A 101 11.39 -5.93 -16.79
CA THR A 101 11.11 -4.55 -17.15
C THR A 101 12.41 -3.74 -17.23
N MET A 102 13.33 -3.91 -16.25
CA MET A 102 14.62 -3.20 -16.26
C MET A 102 15.54 -3.64 -17.41
N GLU A 103 15.52 -4.92 -17.76
CA GLU A 103 16.40 -5.47 -18.80
C GLU A 103 15.89 -5.20 -20.22
N GLY A 104 14.57 -5.16 -20.44
CA GLY A 104 14.01 -5.19 -21.79
C GLY A 104 12.99 -4.12 -22.14
N GLY A 105 12.33 -3.46 -21.16
CA GLY A 105 11.19 -2.58 -21.45
C GLY A 105 11.18 -1.24 -20.70
N TYR A 106 12.28 -0.84 -20.07
CA TYR A 106 12.31 0.40 -19.29
C TYR A 106 12.44 1.66 -20.13
N ALA A 107 11.48 2.56 -20.02
CA ALA A 107 11.54 3.92 -20.55
C ALA A 107 10.65 4.86 -19.72
N ASN A 108 10.81 6.17 -19.88
CA ASN A 108 9.85 7.13 -19.33
C ASN A 108 8.50 6.99 -20.05
N VAL A 109 7.41 7.22 -19.31
CA VAL A 109 6.03 7.02 -19.78
C VAL A 109 5.40 8.30 -20.31
N HIS A 110 4.29 8.21 -21.06
CA HIS A 110 3.37 9.22 -21.56
C HIS A 110 3.90 10.13 -22.67
N ARG A 111 5.15 10.65 -22.60
CA ARG A 111 5.65 11.71 -23.52
C ARG A 111 6.65 11.24 -24.56
N GLY A 112 7.10 10.01 -24.50
CA GLY A 112 8.04 9.47 -25.48
C GLY A 112 7.33 9.10 -26.79
N LEU A 113 8.00 9.37 -27.92
CA LEU A 113 7.49 9.04 -29.25
C LEU A 113 8.19 7.80 -29.85
N HIS A 114 8.79 6.97 -29.00
CA HIS A 114 9.51 5.76 -29.41
C HIS A 114 8.90 4.50 -28.78
N THR A 115 9.15 3.36 -29.41
CA THR A 115 8.56 2.07 -29.06
C THR A 115 8.66 1.76 -27.56
N LEU A 116 9.84 1.87 -26.96
CA LEU A 116 10.03 1.56 -25.53
C LEU A 116 9.15 2.43 -24.61
N SER A 117 8.97 3.72 -24.95
CA SER A 117 8.10 4.58 -24.14
C SER A 117 6.62 4.19 -24.27
N ASN A 118 6.20 3.80 -25.47
CA ASN A 118 4.81 3.33 -25.67
C ASN A 118 4.55 2.03 -24.90
N GLU A 119 5.47 1.06 -24.99
CA GLU A 119 5.38 -0.21 -24.25
C GLU A 119 5.39 0.01 -22.73
N ALA A 120 6.28 0.88 -22.23
CA ALA A 120 6.31 1.21 -20.80
C ALA A 120 5.04 1.93 -20.35
N THR A 121 4.47 2.82 -21.18
CA THR A 121 3.20 3.50 -20.89
C THR A 121 2.05 2.51 -20.83
N GLU A 122 1.96 1.59 -21.79
CA GLU A 122 0.93 0.56 -21.83
C GLU A 122 0.99 -0.32 -20.56
N ALA A 123 2.20 -0.77 -20.19
CA ALA A 123 2.38 -1.58 -18.98
C ALA A 123 2.03 -0.81 -17.69
N PHE A 124 2.39 0.47 -17.62
CA PHE A 124 2.10 1.33 -16.49
C PHE A 124 0.60 1.61 -16.31
N GLU A 125 -0.11 1.96 -17.39
CA GLU A 125 -1.55 2.19 -17.35
C GLU A 125 -2.33 0.88 -17.16
N LYS A 126 -1.83 -0.23 -17.70
CA LYS A 126 -2.39 -1.55 -17.41
C LYS A 126 -2.35 -1.89 -15.92
N ALA A 127 -1.28 -1.52 -15.22
CA ALA A 127 -1.23 -1.69 -13.77
C ALA A 127 -2.32 -0.87 -13.06
N ARG A 128 -2.63 0.34 -13.54
CA ARG A 128 -3.74 1.17 -13.00
C ARG A 128 -5.10 0.50 -13.19
N GLU A 129 -5.36 -0.07 -14.38
CA GLU A 129 -6.58 -0.84 -14.64
C GLU A 129 -6.71 -2.06 -13.70
N ILE A 130 -5.59 -2.74 -13.42
CA ILE A 130 -5.57 -3.88 -12.50
C ILE A 130 -5.93 -3.45 -11.08
N VAL A 131 -5.37 -2.33 -10.60
CA VAL A 131 -5.73 -1.77 -9.29
C VAL A 131 -7.20 -1.36 -9.24
N ALA A 132 -7.71 -0.70 -10.28
CA ALA A 132 -9.12 -0.32 -10.36
C ALA A 132 -10.04 -1.56 -10.28
N ARG A 133 -9.72 -2.60 -11.03
CA ARG A 133 -10.45 -3.88 -10.98
C ARG A 133 -10.37 -4.55 -9.62
N PHE A 134 -9.19 -4.55 -8.98
CA PHE A 134 -8.97 -5.11 -7.64
C PHE A 134 -9.82 -4.42 -6.57
N LEU A 135 -10.01 -3.12 -6.68
CA LEU A 135 -10.82 -2.30 -5.77
C LEU A 135 -12.32 -2.29 -6.13
N ASN A 136 -12.70 -2.86 -7.28
CA ASN A 136 -14.02 -2.67 -7.90
C ASN A 136 -14.37 -1.19 -8.13
N ALA A 137 -13.37 -0.39 -8.56
CA ALA A 137 -13.58 0.99 -9.00
C ALA A 137 -14.31 1.03 -10.36
N GLU A 138 -15.08 2.08 -10.62
CA GLU A 138 -15.83 2.23 -11.87
C GLU A 138 -14.91 2.44 -13.08
N THR A 139 -13.86 3.24 -12.89
CA THR A 139 -12.89 3.56 -13.94
C THR A 139 -11.46 3.65 -13.38
N PRO A 140 -10.42 3.43 -14.22
CA PRO A 140 -9.02 3.58 -13.81
C PRO A 140 -8.65 5.00 -13.37
N GLU A 141 -9.33 6.03 -13.87
CA GLU A 141 -9.09 7.44 -13.53
C GLU A 141 -9.39 7.75 -12.04
N GLN A 142 -10.12 6.86 -11.37
CA GLN A 142 -10.35 6.93 -9.92
C GLN A 142 -9.18 6.44 -9.09
N VAL A 143 -8.08 5.98 -9.72
CA VAL A 143 -6.89 5.47 -9.06
C VAL A 143 -5.72 6.43 -9.26
N VAL A 144 -5.20 6.98 -8.19
CA VAL A 144 -4.04 7.88 -8.15
C VAL A 144 -2.84 7.14 -7.58
N TRP A 145 -1.71 7.16 -8.28
CA TRP A 145 -0.47 6.59 -7.77
C TRP A 145 0.14 7.43 -6.65
N THR A 146 0.58 6.77 -5.59
CA THR A 146 1.28 7.38 -4.46
C THR A 146 2.46 6.50 -4.06
N LYS A 147 3.36 7.01 -3.22
CA LYS A 147 4.49 6.22 -2.68
C LYS A 147 4.06 5.17 -1.64
N GLY A 148 2.80 5.21 -1.23
CA GLY A 148 2.22 4.32 -0.23
C GLY A 148 1.08 4.98 0.53
N GLY A 149 0.45 4.26 1.46
CA GLY A 149 -0.72 4.72 2.20
C GLY A 149 -0.52 6.05 2.93
N THR A 150 0.66 6.28 3.48
CA THR A 150 0.96 7.56 4.16
C THR A 150 0.85 8.76 3.22
N GLU A 151 1.38 8.68 2.00
CA GLU A 151 1.26 9.78 1.03
C GLU A 151 -0.18 9.93 0.56
N ALA A 152 -0.90 8.85 0.32
CA ALA A 152 -2.30 8.87 -0.08
C ALA A 152 -3.18 9.63 0.94
N ILE A 153 -3.02 9.35 2.24
CA ILE A 153 -3.74 10.04 3.31
C ILE A 153 -3.32 11.52 3.38
N ASN A 154 -2.03 11.81 3.26
CA ASN A 154 -1.54 13.20 3.25
C ASN A 154 -2.06 14.01 2.06
N LEU A 155 -2.21 13.39 0.87
CA LEU A 155 -2.79 14.04 -0.31
C LEU A 155 -4.22 14.53 0.01
N VAL A 156 -5.07 13.63 0.53
CA VAL A 156 -6.45 13.99 0.89
C VAL A 156 -6.48 15.04 2.00
N ALA A 157 -5.67 14.87 3.05
CA ALA A 157 -5.62 15.82 4.15
C ALA A 157 -5.16 17.21 3.71
N ASN A 158 -4.14 17.31 2.82
CA ASN A 158 -3.72 18.62 2.27
C ASN A 158 -4.81 19.25 1.43
N GLY A 159 -5.47 18.49 0.55
CA GLY A 159 -6.56 19.00 -0.27
C GLY A 159 -7.73 19.50 0.57
N LEU A 160 -8.16 18.71 1.55
CA LEU A 160 -9.21 19.08 2.49
C LEU A 160 -8.84 20.35 3.29
N GLY A 161 -7.56 20.49 3.67
CA GLY A 161 -7.06 21.61 4.47
C GLY A 161 -7.36 22.98 3.90
N LEU A 162 -7.51 23.11 2.58
CA LEU A 162 -7.85 24.38 1.92
C LEU A 162 -9.31 24.80 2.15
N SER A 163 -10.19 23.89 2.52
CA SER A 163 -11.61 24.16 2.77
C SER A 163 -11.99 24.13 4.26
N ILE A 164 -11.16 23.55 5.12
CA ILE A 164 -11.37 23.43 6.56
C ILE A 164 -11.40 24.79 7.23
N GLN A 165 -12.42 24.99 8.06
CA GLN A 165 -12.58 26.18 8.89
C GLN A 165 -12.34 25.84 10.38
N PRO A 166 -11.96 26.85 11.20
CA PRO A 166 -11.83 26.63 12.65
C PRO A 166 -13.13 26.07 13.25
N GLY A 167 -13.02 24.98 13.98
CA GLY A 167 -14.15 24.27 14.58
C GLY A 167 -14.81 23.21 13.69
N ASP A 168 -14.41 23.08 12.41
CA ASP A 168 -14.79 21.90 11.62
C ASP A 168 -14.20 20.63 12.25
N GLU A 169 -14.94 19.53 12.16
CA GLU A 169 -14.65 18.31 12.90
C GLU A 169 -14.14 17.20 11.96
N ILE A 170 -13.10 16.50 12.40
CA ILE A 170 -12.55 15.32 11.76
C ILE A 170 -12.64 14.17 12.76
N ILE A 171 -13.27 13.07 12.39
CA ILE A 171 -13.44 11.91 13.23
C ILE A 171 -12.43 10.83 12.80
N VAL A 172 -11.65 10.32 13.77
CA VAL A 172 -10.75 9.18 13.62
C VAL A 172 -11.05 8.16 14.71
N SER A 173 -10.55 6.92 14.59
CA SER A 173 -10.70 5.95 15.68
C SER A 173 -9.44 5.86 16.56
N GLU A 174 -9.58 5.32 17.78
CA GLU A 174 -8.44 5.03 18.65
C GLU A 174 -7.55 3.91 18.09
N MET A 175 -8.00 3.13 17.08
CA MET A 175 -7.22 2.03 16.51
C MET A 175 -6.42 2.40 15.25
N GLU A 176 -6.40 3.68 14.86
CA GLU A 176 -5.73 4.12 13.64
C GLU A 176 -4.21 3.94 13.71
N HIS A 177 -3.63 3.60 12.57
CA HIS A 177 -2.19 3.74 12.35
C HIS A 177 -1.81 5.23 12.34
N HIS A 178 -0.60 5.58 12.81
CA HIS A 178 -0.13 6.98 12.85
C HIS A 178 -0.29 7.73 11.52
N SER A 179 -0.16 7.04 10.38
CA SER A 179 -0.39 7.65 9.06
C SER A 179 -1.82 8.16 8.87
N ASN A 180 -2.80 7.61 9.60
CA ASN A 180 -4.19 8.06 9.59
C ASN A 180 -4.59 8.86 10.84
N ILE A 181 -3.61 9.37 11.58
CA ILE A 181 -3.79 10.29 12.72
C ILE A 181 -3.08 11.61 12.45
N VAL A 182 -1.77 11.53 12.16
CA VAL A 182 -0.88 12.69 12.11
C VAL A 182 -1.29 13.73 11.06
N PRO A 183 -1.68 13.36 9.83
CA PRO A 183 -2.11 14.36 8.84
C PRO A 183 -3.33 15.18 9.29
N TRP A 184 -4.27 14.53 10.00
CA TRP A 184 -5.45 15.21 10.55
C TRP A 184 -5.10 16.11 11.75
N HIS A 185 -4.13 15.69 12.56
CA HIS A 185 -3.60 16.52 13.64
C HIS A 185 -2.92 17.79 13.09
N LEU A 186 -2.23 17.70 11.95
CA LEU A 186 -1.69 18.88 11.27
C LEU A 186 -2.78 19.87 10.83
N LEU A 187 -3.96 19.40 10.42
CA LEU A 187 -5.11 20.28 10.14
C LEU A 187 -5.63 20.95 11.41
N ARG A 188 -5.65 20.24 12.54
CA ARG A 188 -5.96 20.85 13.84
C ARG A 188 -5.01 21.99 14.15
N GLU A 189 -3.71 21.79 14.01
CA GLU A 189 -2.68 22.80 14.34
C GLU A 189 -2.71 23.98 13.38
N ARG A 190 -2.93 23.75 12.09
CA ARG A 190 -2.82 24.78 11.05
C ARG A 190 -4.11 25.52 10.80
N HIS A 191 -5.24 24.86 10.91
CA HIS A 191 -6.55 25.36 10.50
C HIS A 191 -7.59 25.40 11.62
N GLY A 192 -7.25 24.95 12.84
CA GLY A 192 -8.18 24.94 13.96
C GLY A 192 -9.26 23.86 13.87
N ALA A 193 -9.05 22.81 13.10
CA ALA A 193 -9.95 21.66 13.08
C ALA A 193 -10.02 20.98 14.46
N VAL A 194 -11.13 20.32 14.74
CA VAL A 194 -11.36 19.57 15.97
C VAL A 194 -11.27 18.09 15.66
N LEU A 195 -10.34 17.35 16.32
CA LEU A 195 -10.26 15.91 16.21
C LEU A 195 -11.16 15.26 17.25
N LYS A 196 -12.05 14.38 16.80
CA LYS A 196 -12.90 13.52 17.62
C LYS A 196 -12.48 12.06 17.44
N TRP A 197 -12.68 11.25 18.49
CA TRP A 197 -12.17 9.90 18.52
C TRP A 197 -13.30 8.89 18.75
N ILE A 198 -13.41 7.90 17.86
CA ILE A 198 -14.29 6.76 18.07
C ILE A 198 -13.59 5.85 19.08
N PRO A 199 -14.21 5.54 20.21
CA PRO A 199 -13.62 4.65 21.21
C PRO A 199 -13.50 3.21 20.69
N VAL A 200 -12.53 2.47 21.24
CA VAL A 200 -12.41 1.03 21.07
C VAL A 200 -12.90 0.34 22.33
N LEU A 201 -13.77 -0.66 22.19
CA LEU A 201 -14.30 -1.48 23.28
C LEU A 201 -13.24 -2.48 23.76
N ASP A 202 -13.49 -3.15 24.89
CA ASP A 202 -12.54 -4.10 25.51
C ASP A 202 -12.28 -5.34 24.66
N ASP A 203 -13.25 -5.74 23.84
CA ASP A 203 -13.12 -6.82 22.85
C ASP A 203 -12.33 -6.42 21.60
N GLY A 204 -12.05 -5.13 21.43
CA GLY A 204 -11.32 -4.58 20.30
C GLY A 204 -12.21 -4.15 19.12
N LEU A 205 -13.52 -4.07 19.28
CA LEU A 205 -14.45 -3.49 18.31
C LEU A 205 -14.52 -1.96 18.47
N LEU A 206 -14.96 -1.26 17.43
CA LEU A 206 -15.32 0.17 17.52
C LEU A 206 -16.66 0.33 18.25
N ASP A 207 -16.78 1.32 19.12
CA ASP A 207 -18.05 1.73 19.71
C ASP A 207 -18.89 2.49 18.68
N MET A 208 -19.75 1.76 17.98
CA MET A 208 -20.60 2.32 16.92
C MET A 208 -21.70 3.23 17.45
N ALA A 209 -22.12 3.08 18.71
CA ALA A 209 -23.08 3.98 19.34
C ALA A 209 -22.41 5.34 19.62
N ALA A 210 -21.25 5.32 20.25
CA ALA A 210 -20.45 6.53 20.44
C ALA A 210 -20.09 7.20 19.10
N TYR A 211 -19.78 6.41 18.06
CA TYR A 211 -19.54 6.97 16.73
C TYR A 211 -20.74 7.76 16.20
N ALA A 212 -21.95 7.21 16.30
CA ALA A 212 -23.15 7.90 15.84
C ALA A 212 -23.36 9.23 16.58
N ASP A 213 -23.07 9.28 17.89
CA ASP A 213 -23.19 10.48 18.72
C ASP A 213 -22.10 11.54 18.41
N LEU A 214 -20.95 11.13 17.83
CA LEU A 214 -19.89 12.06 17.42
C LEU A 214 -20.24 12.85 16.15
N LEU A 215 -21.11 12.30 15.28
CA LEU A 215 -21.48 12.90 14.01
C LEU A 215 -22.31 14.16 14.20
N GLY A 216 -22.03 15.20 13.41
CA GLY A 216 -22.76 16.47 13.49
C GLY A 216 -22.57 17.33 12.27
N PRO A 217 -23.24 18.48 12.20
CA PRO A 217 -23.24 19.37 11.00
C PRO A 217 -21.87 20.01 10.69
N ARG A 218 -20.91 19.93 11.64
CA ARG A 218 -19.55 20.39 11.45
C ARG A 218 -18.59 19.26 11.09
N THR A 219 -19.03 18.02 11.06
CA THR A 219 -18.19 16.90 10.64
C THR A 219 -17.92 17.01 9.14
N ARG A 220 -16.63 17.07 8.77
CA ARG A 220 -16.16 17.18 7.38
C ARG A 220 -15.57 15.90 6.86
N MET A 221 -14.88 15.17 7.72
CA MET A 221 -14.18 13.94 7.36
C MET A 221 -14.32 12.90 8.46
N VAL A 222 -14.54 11.66 8.06
CA VAL A 222 -14.37 10.47 8.89
C VAL A 222 -13.24 9.66 8.28
N ALA A 223 -12.14 9.46 9.00
CA ALA A 223 -10.97 8.73 8.52
C ALA A 223 -10.72 7.52 9.41
N VAL A 224 -11.00 6.31 8.89
CA VAL A 224 -10.98 5.07 9.67
C VAL A 224 -10.26 3.93 8.94
N THR A 225 -9.62 3.07 9.70
CA THR A 225 -9.00 1.86 9.15
C THR A 225 -10.05 0.81 8.81
N HIS A 226 -9.89 0.13 7.67
CA HIS A 226 -10.73 -1.01 7.30
C HIS A 226 -10.46 -2.22 8.20
N MET A 227 -9.18 -2.47 8.48
CA MET A 227 -8.75 -3.53 9.40
C MET A 227 -7.59 -3.04 10.25
N SER A 228 -7.69 -3.22 11.56
CA SER A 228 -6.63 -2.86 12.51
C SER A 228 -5.34 -3.64 12.23
N ASN A 229 -4.24 -2.93 12.09
CA ASN A 229 -2.90 -3.51 11.95
C ASN A 229 -2.36 -4.09 13.27
N VAL A 230 -3.05 -3.88 14.37
CA VAL A 230 -2.69 -4.40 15.71
C VAL A 230 -3.62 -5.54 16.10
N LEU A 231 -4.92 -5.28 16.15
CA LEU A 231 -5.90 -6.25 16.66
C LEU A 231 -6.39 -7.23 15.59
N GLY A 232 -6.29 -6.87 14.31
CA GLY A 232 -6.89 -7.62 13.22
C GLY A 232 -8.40 -7.39 13.08
N THR A 233 -9.01 -6.57 13.93
CA THR A 233 -10.43 -6.22 13.87
C THR A 233 -10.78 -5.66 12.50
N ILE A 234 -11.81 -6.20 11.85
CA ILE A 234 -12.37 -5.69 10.59
C ILE A 234 -13.54 -4.78 10.93
N ASN A 235 -13.45 -3.52 10.55
CA ASN A 235 -14.44 -2.51 10.88
C ASN A 235 -15.60 -2.50 9.86
N PRO A 236 -16.83 -2.14 10.29
CA PRO A 236 -18.01 -2.06 9.43
C PRO A 236 -17.99 -0.77 8.59
N VAL A 237 -16.98 -0.63 7.70
CA VAL A 237 -16.71 0.62 6.96
C VAL A 237 -17.84 1.06 6.05
N ALA A 238 -18.67 0.15 5.54
CA ALA A 238 -19.86 0.51 4.76
C ALA A 238 -20.92 1.20 5.65
N GLU A 239 -21.14 0.73 6.87
CA GLU A 239 -22.05 1.37 7.82
C GLU A 239 -21.49 2.71 8.29
N ILE A 240 -20.21 2.77 8.62
CA ILE A 240 -19.51 4.01 8.98
C ILE A 240 -19.71 5.06 7.87
N THR A 241 -19.49 4.66 6.61
CA THR A 241 -19.67 5.52 5.44
C THR A 241 -21.10 6.02 5.33
N ARG A 242 -22.08 5.13 5.44
CA ARG A 242 -23.50 5.51 5.35
C ARG A 242 -23.91 6.54 6.40
N LEU A 243 -23.45 6.35 7.64
CA LEU A 243 -23.75 7.29 8.75
C LEU A 243 -23.06 8.64 8.55
N ALA A 244 -21.79 8.64 8.13
CA ALA A 244 -21.01 9.85 7.81
C ALA A 244 -21.68 10.67 6.71
N HIS A 245 -22.06 10.03 5.60
CA HIS A 245 -22.73 10.69 4.48
C HIS A 245 -24.09 11.26 4.89
N ALA A 246 -24.84 10.59 5.77
CA ALA A 246 -26.09 11.15 6.30
C ALA A 246 -25.87 12.43 7.12
N ALA A 247 -24.69 12.62 7.71
CA ALA A 247 -24.27 13.84 8.40
C ALA A 247 -23.60 14.89 7.47
N GLY A 248 -23.40 14.57 6.17
CA GLY A 248 -22.75 15.44 5.19
C GLY A 248 -21.22 15.40 5.21
N ALA A 249 -20.62 14.40 5.86
CA ALA A 249 -19.17 14.22 5.95
C ALA A 249 -18.65 13.27 4.87
N GLN A 250 -17.44 13.53 4.35
CA GLN A 250 -16.71 12.59 3.49
C GLN A 250 -16.05 11.48 4.33
N VAL A 251 -15.72 10.35 3.68
CA VAL A 251 -15.09 9.20 4.32
C VAL A 251 -13.82 8.78 3.59
N LEU A 252 -12.72 8.72 4.35
CA LEU A 252 -11.49 8.06 3.94
C LEU A 252 -11.33 6.74 4.69
N VAL A 253 -11.16 5.65 3.95
CA VAL A 253 -10.90 4.33 4.51
C VAL A 253 -9.42 3.98 4.31
N ASP A 254 -8.66 3.83 5.41
CA ASP A 254 -7.31 3.25 5.35
C ASP A 254 -7.42 1.73 5.15
N GLY A 255 -7.28 1.31 3.90
CA GLY A 255 -7.35 -0.06 3.47
C GLY A 255 -6.01 -0.81 3.49
N CYS A 256 -4.94 -0.23 4.05
CA CYS A 256 -3.60 -0.83 3.99
C CYS A 256 -3.51 -2.27 4.55
N GLN A 257 -4.38 -2.64 5.49
CA GLN A 257 -4.56 -4.04 5.93
C GLN A 257 -5.80 -4.67 5.29
N GLY A 258 -6.90 -3.91 5.20
CA GLY A 258 -8.15 -4.41 4.63
C GLY A 258 -8.01 -4.90 3.18
N ALA A 259 -7.24 -4.23 2.35
CA ALA A 259 -6.98 -4.66 0.97
C ALA A 259 -6.29 -6.03 0.89
N VAL A 260 -5.47 -6.37 1.89
CA VAL A 260 -4.78 -7.67 1.95
C VAL A 260 -5.76 -8.78 2.36
N HIS A 261 -6.56 -8.56 3.39
CA HIS A 261 -7.29 -9.60 4.09
C HIS A 261 -8.83 -9.57 3.88
N ALA A 262 -9.41 -8.42 3.52
CA ALA A 262 -10.87 -8.23 3.51
C ALA A 262 -11.49 -8.06 2.12
N ALA A 263 -10.75 -8.28 1.03
CA ALA A 263 -11.23 -8.17 -0.36
C ALA A 263 -12.08 -6.90 -0.59
N PRO A 264 -11.45 -5.73 -0.81
CA PRO A 264 -12.13 -4.44 -0.87
C PRO A 264 -13.08 -4.34 -2.06
N ASP A 265 -14.25 -3.77 -1.81
CA ASP A 265 -15.22 -3.35 -2.83
C ASP A 265 -15.61 -1.90 -2.52
N VAL A 266 -14.96 -0.95 -3.22
CA VAL A 266 -15.16 0.47 -2.93
C VAL A 266 -16.55 0.97 -3.30
N GLN A 267 -17.22 0.32 -4.28
CA GLN A 267 -18.61 0.64 -4.63
C GLN A 267 -19.57 0.18 -3.53
N ALA A 268 -19.39 -1.03 -3.00
CA ALA A 268 -20.21 -1.55 -1.90
C ALA A 268 -19.96 -0.80 -0.58
N ILE A 269 -18.70 -0.43 -0.30
CA ILE A 269 -18.33 0.41 0.86
C ILE A 269 -18.91 1.82 0.71
N GLY A 270 -18.92 2.37 -0.50
CA GLY A 270 -19.44 3.68 -0.84
C GLY A 270 -18.58 4.85 -0.34
N CYS A 271 -17.35 4.62 0.14
CA CYS A 271 -16.45 5.65 0.65
C CYS A 271 -16.00 6.63 -0.43
N ASP A 272 -15.61 7.84 -0.02
CA ASP A 272 -15.11 8.85 -0.95
C ASP A 272 -13.67 8.60 -1.33
N PHE A 273 -12.87 8.04 -0.40
CA PHE A 273 -11.47 7.69 -0.59
C PHE A 273 -11.15 6.32 0.03
N TYR A 274 -10.33 5.53 -0.66
CA TYR A 274 -9.78 4.27 -0.16
C TYR A 274 -8.28 4.20 -0.43
N VAL A 275 -7.51 3.77 0.57
CA VAL A 275 -6.05 3.80 0.51
C VAL A 275 -5.50 2.39 0.54
N LEU A 276 -4.53 2.08 -0.32
CA LEU A 276 -3.76 0.85 -0.24
C LEU A 276 -2.24 1.09 -0.37
N THR A 277 -1.45 0.10 0.06
CA THR A 277 0.01 0.14 -0.04
C THR A 277 0.56 -1.17 -0.60
N GLY A 278 1.44 -1.05 -1.61
CA GLY A 278 1.93 -2.20 -2.37
C GLY A 278 2.73 -3.19 -1.54
N HIS A 279 3.60 -2.72 -0.64
CA HIS A 279 4.51 -3.60 0.11
C HIS A 279 3.81 -4.60 1.04
N LYS A 280 2.53 -4.39 1.37
CA LYS A 280 1.71 -5.36 2.12
C LYS A 280 0.95 -6.31 1.18
N LEU A 281 0.73 -5.89 -0.07
CA LEU A 281 0.06 -6.63 -1.15
C LEU A 281 1.06 -7.41 -2.03
N PHE A 282 2.15 -7.90 -1.44
CA PHE A 282 3.20 -8.69 -2.12
C PHE A 282 3.98 -7.94 -3.21
N ALA A 283 3.72 -6.64 -3.39
CA ALA A 283 4.34 -5.74 -4.35
C ALA A 283 5.58 -5.03 -3.79
N PRO A 284 6.35 -4.29 -4.60
CA PRO A 284 7.50 -3.50 -4.13
C PRO A 284 7.13 -2.47 -3.07
N THR A 285 8.13 -1.93 -2.37
CA THR A 285 8.02 -0.70 -1.60
C THR A 285 7.99 0.51 -2.54
N GLY A 286 7.58 1.68 -2.03
CA GLY A 286 7.60 2.91 -2.83
C GLY A 286 6.40 3.08 -3.77
N ILE A 287 5.40 2.21 -3.67
CA ILE A 287 4.13 2.30 -4.40
C ILE A 287 2.94 2.05 -3.48
N GLY A 288 1.88 2.79 -3.73
CA GLY A 288 0.55 2.62 -3.20
C GLY A 288 -0.44 3.27 -4.13
N ALA A 289 -1.70 3.22 -3.79
CA ALA A 289 -2.75 3.90 -4.54
C ALA A 289 -3.77 4.54 -3.61
N LEU A 290 -4.28 5.67 -4.06
CA LEU A 290 -5.48 6.32 -3.56
C LEU A 290 -6.60 6.07 -4.57
N TYR A 291 -7.64 5.38 -4.17
CA TYR A 291 -8.92 5.45 -4.85
C TYR A 291 -9.66 6.68 -4.37
N GLY A 292 -10.32 7.40 -5.29
CA GLY A 292 -11.26 8.44 -4.95
C GLY A 292 -12.46 8.43 -5.89
N LYS A 293 -13.66 8.73 -5.37
CA LYS A 293 -14.80 9.01 -6.23
C LYS A 293 -14.47 10.15 -7.19
N ALA A 294 -14.98 10.12 -8.41
CA ALA A 294 -14.65 11.09 -9.45
C ALA A 294 -14.88 12.54 -8.97
N GLU A 295 -16.03 12.80 -8.36
CA GLU A 295 -16.37 14.10 -7.81
C GLU A 295 -15.49 14.51 -6.62
N ALA A 296 -15.07 13.56 -5.80
CA ALA A 296 -14.18 13.82 -4.67
C ALA A 296 -12.77 14.18 -5.14
N LEU A 297 -12.23 13.45 -6.14
CA LEU A 297 -10.94 13.79 -6.74
C LEU A 297 -10.98 15.12 -7.49
N GLU A 298 -12.06 15.40 -8.24
CA GLU A 298 -12.19 16.66 -8.96
C GLU A 298 -12.21 17.88 -8.02
N ALA A 299 -12.81 17.73 -6.83
CA ALA A 299 -12.86 18.78 -5.81
C ALA A 299 -11.51 19.04 -5.13
N LEU A 300 -10.56 18.09 -5.18
CA LEU A 300 -9.24 18.26 -4.55
C LEU A 300 -8.32 19.10 -5.45
N PRO A 301 -7.62 20.09 -4.88
CA PRO A 301 -6.57 20.82 -5.57
C PRO A 301 -5.31 19.95 -5.76
N PRO A 302 -4.37 20.37 -6.63
CA PRO A 302 -3.07 19.72 -6.74
C PRO A 302 -2.36 19.61 -5.37
N TYR A 303 -1.75 18.45 -5.12
CA TYR A 303 -1.00 18.19 -3.90
C TYR A 303 0.48 18.58 -4.04
N GLN A 304 1.08 18.25 -5.19
CA GLN A 304 2.45 18.55 -5.56
C GLN A 304 2.47 19.28 -6.90
N GLY A 305 3.47 20.11 -7.14
CA GLY A 305 3.64 20.81 -8.43
C GLY A 305 4.88 20.30 -9.17
N GLY A 306 4.76 20.10 -10.48
CA GLY A 306 5.86 19.64 -11.31
C GLY A 306 5.44 19.41 -12.75
N GLY A 307 6.24 18.65 -13.49
CA GLY A 307 5.87 18.13 -14.80
C GLY A 307 4.78 17.07 -14.70
N GLU A 308 4.24 16.62 -15.81
CA GLU A 308 3.17 15.62 -16.00
C GLU A 308 1.78 16.08 -15.53
N MET A 309 1.65 16.74 -14.39
CA MET A 309 0.40 17.13 -13.74
C MET A 309 -0.20 18.44 -14.28
N ILE A 310 0.39 19.04 -15.28
CA ILE A 310 0.02 20.34 -15.86
C ILE A 310 -0.69 20.22 -17.21
N GLY A 311 -1.61 21.14 -17.49
CA GLY A 311 -2.15 21.37 -18.84
C GLY A 311 -1.34 22.41 -19.60
N VAL A 312 -1.39 23.69 -19.16
CA VAL A 312 -0.67 24.80 -19.76
C VAL A 312 0.17 25.49 -18.69
N VAL A 313 1.39 25.86 -19.05
CA VAL A 313 2.28 26.67 -18.19
C VAL A 313 2.68 27.91 -18.97
N GLU A 314 2.16 29.06 -18.57
CA GLU A 314 2.52 30.40 -19.02
C GLU A 314 3.13 31.18 -17.86
N LYS A 315 3.68 32.37 -18.15
CA LYS A 315 4.27 33.19 -17.08
C LYS A 315 3.30 33.57 -16.00
N ASP A 316 2.05 33.86 -16.39
CA ASP A 316 1.02 34.39 -15.52
C ASP A 316 -0.18 33.46 -15.33
N ARG A 317 -0.14 32.28 -15.96
CA ARG A 317 -1.25 31.32 -15.91
C ARG A 317 -0.73 29.88 -15.95
N ILE A 318 -1.22 29.08 -15.02
CA ILE A 318 -0.98 27.62 -14.99
C ILE A 318 -2.36 26.94 -14.92
N THR A 319 -2.53 25.89 -15.74
CA THR A 319 -3.66 24.97 -15.63
C THR A 319 -3.15 23.57 -15.33
N TYR A 320 -3.99 22.78 -14.70
CA TYR A 320 -3.63 21.45 -14.24
C TYR A 320 -4.36 20.39 -15.06
N ALA A 321 -3.79 19.20 -15.14
CA ALA A 321 -4.43 18.05 -15.73
C ALA A 321 -5.69 17.63 -14.92
N ALA A 322 -6.54 16.80 -15.51
CA ALA A 322 -7.60 16.14 -14.78
C ALA A 322 -7.02 15.03 -13.86
N PRO A 323 -7.75 14.60 -12.82
CA PRO A 323 -7.41 13.36 -12.11
C PRO A 323 -7.29 12.18 -13.08
N PRO A 324 -6.42 11.20 -12.83
CA PRO A 324 -5.50 11.08 -11.69
C PRO A 324 -4.22 11.91 -11.86
N HIS A 325 -3.87 12.33 -13.07
CA HIS A 325 -2.59 12.96 -13.41
C HIS A 325 -2.36 14.29 -12.66
N ARG A 326 -3.41 15.00 -12.26
CA ARG A 326 -3.33 16.19 -11.39
C ARG A 326 -2.51 15.95 -10.12
N PHE A 327 -2.49 14.74 -9.61
CA PHE A 327 -1.86 14.36 -8.35
C PHE A 327 -0.52 13.63 -8.54
N GLU A 328 -0.11 13.36 -9.78
CA GLU A 328 1.06 12.56 -10.14
C GLU A 328 2.16 13.47 -10.74
N ALA A 329 2.78 14.29 -9.90
CA ALA A 329 3.79 15.24 -10.35
C ALA A 329 5.16 14.57 -10.55
N GLY A 330 5.79 14.81 -11.70
CA GLY A 330 7.12 14.31 -12.05
C GLY A 330 7.09 12.89 -12.63
N THR A 331 8.27 12.33 -12.89
CA THR A 331 8.38 10.95 -13.38
C THR A 331 7.82 9.98 -12.35
N PRO A 332 6.80 9.17 -12.70
CA PRO A 332 6.13 8.30 -11.75
C PRO A 332 6.97 7.06 -11.40
N PRO A 333 6.59 6.30 -10.36
CA PRO A 333 7.24 5.05 -9.97
C PRO A 333 6.89 3.91 -10.93
N ILE A 334 7.46 3.93 -12.14
CA ILE A 334 7.09 3.06 -13.26
C ILE A 334 7.25 1.58 -12.91
N LEU A 335 8.40 1.19 -12.41
CA LEU A 335 8.73 -0.20 -12.06
C LEU A 335 7.82 -0.70 -10.94
N GLU A 336 7.65 0.13 -9.92
CA GLU A 336 6.88 -0.23 -8.73
C GLU A 336 5.38 -0.35 -9.07
N ALA A 337 4.86 0.49 -9.95
CA ALA A 337 3.46 0.41 -10.41
C ALA A 337 3.23 -0.87 -11.22
N ILE A 338 4.10 -1.20 -12.16
CA ILE A 338 4.06 -2.46 -12.92
C ILE A 338 4.15 -3.64 -11.94
N GLY A 339 5.08 -3.59 -10.98
CA GLY A 339 5.24 -4.62 -9.96
C GLY A 339 3.99 -4.80 -9.08
N LEU A 340 3.26 -3.71 -8.77
CA LEU A 340 1.98 -3.79 -8.06
C LEU A 340 0.90 -4.43 -8.92
N GLY A 341 0.80 -4.07 -10.19
CA GLY A 341 -0.11 -4.73 -11.13
C GLY A 341 0.10 -6.24 -11.19
N VAL A 342 1.36 -6.67 -11.36
CA VAL A 342 1.73 -8.10 -11.39
C VAL A 342 1.41 -8.80 -10.06
N ALA A 343 1.64 -8.14 -8.92
CA ALA A 343 1.31 -8.72 -7.61
C ALA A 343 -0.19 -8.95 -7.44
N LEU A 344 -1.02 -8.02 -7.90
CA LEU A 344 -2.48 -8.13 -7.81
C LEU A 344 -3.04 -9.18 -8.79
N ASP A 345 -2.53 -9.25 -10.03
CA ASP A 345 -2.92 -10.31 -10.98
C ASP A 345 -2.46 -11.69 -10.49
N TRP A 346 -1.29 -11.78 -9.85
CA TRP A 346 -0.86 -13.01 -9.18
C TRP A 346 -1.79 -13.38 -8.02
N LEU A 347 -2.19 -12.42 -7.19
CA LEU A 347 -3.11 -12.64 -6.07
C LEU A 347 -4.52 -13.05 -6.54
N ALA A 348 -4.96 -12.53 -7.68
CA ALA A 348 -6.28 -12.83 -8.26
C ALA A 348 -6.44 -14.29 -8.74
N GLN A 349 -5.36 -15.06 -8.82
CA GLN A 349 -5.40 -16.49 -9.14
C GLN A 349 -5.95 -17.35 -7.99
N TYR A 350 -6.05 -16.79 -6.79
CA TYR A 350 -6.48 -17.50 -5.58
C TYR A 350 -7.87 -17.04 -5.15
N ASP A 351 -8.70 -18.00 -4.78
CA ASP A 351 -9.98 -17.69 -4.12
C ASP A 351 -9.73 -16.98 -2.79
N ARG A 352 -10.15 -15.73 -2.72
CA ARG A 352 -9.96 -14.87 -1.56
C ARG A 352 -10.61 -15.42 -0.29
N ALA A 353 -11.77 -16.05 -0.41
CA ALA A 353 -12.46 -16.67 0.74
C ALA A 353 -11.68 -17.88 1.26
N ALA A 354 -11.10 -18.69 0.36
CA ALA A 354 -10.27 -19.82 0.75
C ALA A 354 -8.95 -19.36 1.41
N VAL A 355 -8.33 -18.28 0.91
CA VAL A 355 -7.16 -17.65 1.53
C VAL A 355 -7.49 -17.15 2.95
N GLN A 356 -8.58 -16.42 3.11
CA GLN A 356 -9.03 -15.92 4.42
C GLN A 356 -9.31 -17.05 5.40
N ALA A 357 -9.97 -18.11 4.95
CA ALA A 357 -10.25 -19.29 5.77
C ALA A 357 -8.96 -19.98 6.22
N HIS A 358 -7.97 -20.10 5.31
CA HIS A 358 -6.65 -20.63 5.64
C HIS A 358 -5.92 -19.77 6.68
N GLU A 359 -5.79 -18.46 6.43
CA GLU A 359 -5.14 -17.54 7.36
C GLU A 359 -5.82 -17.54 8.74
N HIS A 360 -7.15 -17.55 8.76
CA HIS A 360 -7.91 -17.63 10.01
C HIS A 360 -7.69 -18.97 10.74
N ALA A 361 -7.58 -20.08 10.03
CA ALA A 361 -7.28 -21.37 10.63
C ALA A 361 -5.90 -21.39 11.32
N LEU A 362 -4.88 -20.75 10.71
CA LEU A 362 -3.57 -20.60 11.32
C LEU A 362 -3.62 -19.72 12.58
N TYR A 363 -4.33 -18.61 12.51
CA TYR A 363 -4.57 -17.75 13.68
C TYR A 363 -5.24 -18.52 14.81
N ARG A 364 -6.34 -19.22 14.53
CA ARG A 364 -7.09 -20.02 15.53
C ARG A 364 -6.19 -21.08 16.15
N ARG A 365 -5.45 -21.83 15.33
CA ARG A 365 -4.51 -22.85 15.83
C ARG A 365 -3.51 -22.30 16.84
N ALA A 366 -2.92 -21.15 16.53
CA ALA A 366 -1.98 -20.49 17.44
C ALA A 366 -2.70 -19.94 18.69
N ALA A 367 -3.81 -19.25 18.52
CA ALA A 367 -4.57 -18.64 19.61
C ALA A 367 -5.12 -19.66 20.59
N ASP A 368 -5.67 -20.78 20.12
CA ASP A 368 -6.24 -21.85 20.95
C ASP A 368 -5.16 -22.52 21.81
N ARG A 369 -3.96 -22.79 21.25
CA ARG A 369 -2.82 -23.32 22.02
C ARG A 369 -2.30 -22.31 23.06
N LEU A 370 -2.35 -21.02 22.76
CA LEU A 370 -1.88 -19.96 23.66
C LEU A 370 -2.94 -19.55 24.72
N ALA A 371 -4.21 -19.84 24.49
CA ALA A 371 -5.28 -19.55 25.45
C ALA A 371 -5.13 -20.30 26.79
N GLU A 372 -4.38 -21.43 26.78
CA GLU A 372 -4.07 -22.22 27.99
C GLU A 372 -2.96 -21.61 28.86
N GLN A 373 -2.31 -20.52 28.38
CA GLN A 373 -1.16 -19.93 29.03
C GLN A 373 -1.60 -18.71 29.88
N ASP A 374 -1.57 -18.85 31.20
CA ASP A 374 -1.99 -17.83 32.17
C ASP A 374 -1.07 -16.58 32.22
N TRP A 375 0.17 -16.72 31.75
CA TRP A 375 1.15 -15.65 31.64
C TRP A 375 1.03 -14.79 30.34
N LEU A 376 0.07 -15.13 29.47
CA LEU A 376 -0.13 -14.47 28.19
C LEU A 376 -1.48 -13.76 28.11
N ARG A 377 -1.47 -12.50 27.70
CA ARG A 377 -2.68 -11.75 27.40
C ARG A 377 -2.78 -11.48 25.89
N ILE A 378 -3.71 -12.11 25.20
CA ILE A 378 -4.05 -11.78 23.80
C ILE A 378 -4.85 -10.49 23.78
N LEU A 379 -4.48 -9.54 22.89
CA LEU A 379 -5.15 -8.27 22.70
C LEU A 379 -6.12 -8.36 21.53
N GLY A 380 -7.36 -7.89 21.77
CA GLY A 380 -8.43 -7.92 20.76
C GLY A 380 -8.92 -9.33 20.45
N GLN A 381 -10.15 -9.63 20.89
CA GLN A 381 -10.77 -10.95 20.73
C GLN A 381 -12.08 -10.87 19.92
N ALA A 382 -12.21 -9.83 19.07
CA ALA A 382 -13.37 -9.67 18.20
C ALA A 382 -13.55 -10.89 17.30
N GLU A 383 -14.79 -11.32 17.11
CA GLU A 383 -15.14 -12.38 16.17
C GLU A 383 -14.87 -11.94 14.73
N GLY A 384 -14.51 -12.87 13.85
CA GLY A 384 -14.30 -12.59 12.41
C GLY A 384 -13.10 -11.71 12.09
N LYS A 385 -12.19 -11.48 13.04
CA LYS A 385 -10.97 -10.70 12.82
C LYS A 385 -10.03 -11.39 11.83
N GLY A 386 -9.18 -10.59 11.18
CA GLY A 386 -8.10 -11.10 10.32
C GLY A 386 -6.98 -11.79 11.12
N ALA A 387 -6.09 -12.44 10.41
CA ALA A 387 -5.08 -13.34 10.96
C ALA A 387 -3.89 -12.60 11.62
N ILE A 388 -4.19 -11.71 12.57
CA ILE A 388 -3.22 -10.98 13.39
C ILE A 388 -3.41 -11.37 14.86
N LEU A 389 -2.34 -11.86 15.49
CA LEU A 389 -2.28 -12.23 16.89
C LEU A 389 -1.31 -11.30 17.61
N THR A 390 -1.86 -10.37 18.39
CA THR A 390 -1.08 -9.44 19.21
C THR A 390 -1.24 -9.81 20.67
N PHE A 391 -0.14 -9.81 21.41
CA PHE A 391 -0.13 -10.28 22.79
C PHE A 391 0.90 -9.55 23.66
N ALA A 392 0.69 -9.60 24.95
CA ALA A 392 1.63 -9.21 25.98
C ALA A 392 1.99 -10.42 26.85
N VAL A 393 3.27 -10.53 27.22
CA VAL A 393 3.81 -11.60 28.09
C VAL A 393 4.04 -10.99 29.48
N GLU A 394 3.48 -11.59 30.51
CA GLU A 394 3.67 -11.13 31.87
C GLU A 394 5.14 -11.26 32.30
N GLY A 395 5.66 -10.20 32.90
CA GLY A 395 7.08 -10.15 33.37
C GLY A 395 8.13 -10.06 32.28
N ALA A 396 7.76 -9.92 30.98
CA ALA A 396 8.70 -9.82 29.87
C ALA A 396 8.43 -8.62 28.98
N HIS A 397 9.46 -7.88 28.58
CA HIS A 397 9.32 -6.82 27.61
C HIS A 397 9.15 -7.37 26.19
N ALA A 398 8.25 -6.78 25.40
CA ALA A 398 7.93 -7.28 24.06
C ALA A 398 9.16 -7.40 23.12
N HIS A 399 10.13 -6.49 23.23
CA HIS A 399 11.36 -6.55 22.43
C HIS A 399 12.22 -7.75 22.79
N ASP A 400 12.33 -8.08 24.08
CA ASP A 400 13.12 -9.25 24.53
C ASP A 400 12.46 -10.55 24.06
N VAL A 401 11.13 -10.63 24.15
CA VAL A 401 10.36 -11.76 23.59
C VAL A 401 10.65 -11.93 22.11
N ALA A 402 10.54 -10.86 21.31
CA ALA A 402 10.78 -10.90 19.87
C ALA A 402 12.24 -11.30 19.55
N GLN A 403 13.24 -10.78 20.27
CA GLN A 403 14.64 -11.13 20.08
C GLN A 403 14.94 -12.60 20.40
N ILE A 404 14.30 -13.15 21.44
CA ILE A 404 14.48 -14.56 21.77
C ILE A 404 13.81 -15.44 20.71
N MET A 405 12.61 -15.07 20.23
CA MET A 405 11.92 -15.80 19.17
C MET A 405 12.74 -15.83 17.86
N ASP A 406 13.44 -14.73 17.51
CA ASP A 406 14.33 -14.69 16.35
C ASP A 406 15.46 -15.74 16.43
N ARG A 407 15.96 -16.07 17.62
CA ARG A 407 16.94 -17.15 17.80
C ARG A 407 16.39 -18.52 17.43
N TYR A 408 15.06 -18.69 17.41
CA TYR A 408 14.36 -19.88 16.96
C TYR A 408 13.91 -19.80 15.49
N GLY A 409 14.31 -18.74 14.76
CA GLY A 409 13.96 -18.53 13.36
C GLY A 409 12.59 -17.90 13.15
N VAL A 410 11.91 -17.44 14.21
CA VAL A 410 10.56 -16.87 14.15
C VAL A 410 10.63 -15.35 14.17
N ALA A 411 10.26 -14.73 13.05
CA ALA A 411 10.24 -13.29 12.89
C ALA A 411 8.86 -12.72 13.26
N VAL A 412 8.80 -11.99 14.36
CA VAL A 412 7.62 -11.27 14.85
C VAL A 412 7.98 -9.80 15.08
N ARG A 413 7.00 -8.93 15.28
CA ARG A 413 7.21 -7.53 15.58
C ARG A 413 6.91 -7.20 17.04
N ALA A 414 7.72 -6.30 17.63
CA ALA A 414 7.48 -5.75 18.96
C ALA A 414 7.32 -4.22 18.90
N GLY A 415 6.53 -3.66 19.79
CA GLY A 415 6.34 -2.21 19.97
C GLY A 415 4.88 -1.79 20.07
N THR A 416 4.58 -0.52 19.77
CA THR A 416 3.22 0.04 19.71
C THR A 416 2.57 -0.15 18.33
N HIS A 417 3.31 -0.71 17.36
CA HIS A 417 2.86 -0.97 15.98
C HIS A 417 2.33 0.28 15.25
N CYS A 418 2.88 1.45 15.57
CA CYS A 418 2.43 2.76 15.08
C CYS A 418 0.95 3.06 15.40
N ALA A 419 0.46 2.62 16.56
CA ALA A 419 -0.91 2.82 17.05
C ALA A 419 -0.89 3.06 18.57
N GLU A 420 -0.19 4.11 19.01
CA GLU A 420 -0.05 4.45 20.44
C GLU A 420 -1.37 4.72 21.15
N PRO A 421 -2.38 5.40 20.57
CA PRO A 421 -3.66 5.56 21.21
C PRO A 421 -4.30 4.20 21.55
N LEU A 422 -4.25 3.24 20.62
CA LEU A 422 -4.76 1.89 20.84
C LEU A 422 -3.96 1.13 21.90
N ALA A 423 -2.63 1.20 21.86
CA ALA A 423 -1.79 0.55 22.89
C ALA A 423 -2.14 1.05 24.29
N LYS A 424 -2.32 2.38 24.45
CA LYS A 424 -2.79 3.00 25.68
C LYS A 424 -4.20 2.53 26.08
N ARG A 425 -5.15 2.47 25.14
CA ARG A 425 -6.50 1.98 25.35
C ARG A 425 -6.50 0.52 25.84
N MET A 426 -5.64 -0.31 25.23
CA MET A 426 -5.48 -1.73 25.63
C MET A 426 -4.63 -1.92 26.90
N GLY A 427 -4.15 -0.84 27.52
CA GLY A 427 -3.39 -0.88 28.78
C GLY A 427 -2.00 -1.53 28.64
N VAL A 428 -1.32 -1.33 27.49
CA VAL A 428 0.03 -1.83 27.25
C VAL A 428 0.96 -0.70 26.78
N THR A 429 2.23 -0.76 27.17
CA THR A 429 3.28 0.14 26.68
C THR A 429 3.93 -0.39 25.40
N SER A 430 3.93 -1.71 25.23
CA SER A 430 4.38 -2.42 24.02
C SER A 430 3.75 -3.80 23.99
N SER A 431 3.65 -4.38 22.80
CA SER A 431 3.15 -5.73 22.59
C SER A 431 3.96 -6.46 21.51
N THR A 432 3.86 -7.76 21.46
CA THR A 432 4.41 -8.59 20.37
C THR A 432 3.28 -8.96 19.43
N ARG A 433 3.55 -8.91 18.10
CA ARG A 433 2.56 -9.21 17.07
C ARG A 433 3.07 -10.24 16.10
N ALA A 434 2.33 -11.33 15.96
CA ALA A 434 2.45 -12.28 14.86
C ALA A 434 1.31 -12.03 13.85
N SER A 435 1.62 -12.01 12.57
CA SER A 435 0.65 -11.82 11.49
C SER A 435 0.90 -12.84 10.39
N PHE A 436 -0.13 -13.63 10.09
CA PHE A 436 -0.08 -14.68 9.08
C PHE A 436 -0.43 -14.14 7.71
N ALA A 437 0.06 -14.83 6.67
CA ALA A 437 -0.27 -14.56 5.28
C ALA A 437 -0.47 -15.88 4.53
N LEU A 438 -0.99 -15.81 3.34
CA LEU A 438 -1.37 -16.95 2.51
C LEU A 438 -0.28 -18.03 2.31
N TYR A 439 0.99 -17.70 2.47
CA TYR A 439 2.12 -18.62 2.34
C TYR A 439 2.58 -19.25 3.66
N ASN A 440 2.00 -18.85 4.79
CA ASN A 440 2.31 -19.51 6.06
C ASN A 440 1.64 -20.87 6.14
N THR A 441 2.26 -21.78 6.88
CA THR A 441 1.80 -23.16 7.00
C THR A 441 1.41 -23.49 8.45
N VAL A 442 0.83 -24.66 8.64
CA VAL A 442 0.49 -25.17 9.98
C VAL A 442 1.76 -25.30 10.83
N GLU A 443 2.88 -25.72 10.21
CA GLU A 443 4.17 -25.83 10.87
C GLU A 443 4.72 -24.46 11.30
N ASP A 444 4.47 -23.38 10.53
CA ASP A 444 4.83 -22.02 10.93
C ASP A 444 4.05 -21.60 12.20
N ALA A 445 2.75 -21.92 12.28
CA ALA A 445 1.93 -21.61 13.44
C ALA A 445 2.38 -22.42 14.69
N ASP A 446 2.71 -23.68 14.52
CA ASP A 446 3.21 -24.52 15.61
C ASP A 446 4.59 -24.06 16.09
N ALA A 447 5.51 -23.80 15.16
CA ALA A 447 6.86 -23.29 15.47
C ALA A 447 6.81 -21.96 16.20
N PHE A 448 5.87 -21.07 15.84
CA PHE A 448 5.61 -19.80 16.54
C PHE A 448 5.24 -20.06 18.02
N VAL A 449 4.25 -20.90 18.26
CA VAL A 449 3.80 -21.21 19.62
C VAL A 449 4.90 -21.85 20.44
N ASP A 450 5.62 -22.83 19.88
CA ASP A 450 6.73 -23.52 20.54
C ASP A 450 7.89 -22.57 20.88
N ALA A 451 8.21 -21.64 19.95
CA ALA A 451 9.23 -20.61 20.17
C ALA A 451 8.83 -19.65 21.29
N LEU A 452 7.55 -19.24 21.34
CA LEU A 452 7.05 -18.35 22.37
C LEU A 452 7.06 -18.99 23.76
N ILE A 453 6.63 -20.24 23.88
CA ILE A 453 6.70 -21.00 25.14
C ILE A 453 8.16 -21.15 25.60
N LYS A 454 9.09 -21.45 24.68
CA LYS A 454 10.52 -21.49 25.00
C LYS A 454 11.07 -20.12 25.40
N ALA A 455 10.64 -19.06 24.73
CA ALA A 455 11.05 -17.68 25.08
C ALA A 455 10.61 -17.31 26.50
N ARG A 456 9.43 -17.73 26.94
CA ARG A 456 8.95 -17.51 28.32
C ARG A 456 9.91 -18.03 29.36
N ASN A 457 10.54 -19.20 29.13
CA ASN A 457 11.47 -19.82 30.09
C ASN A 457 12.75 -19.01 30.35
N PHE A 458 13.02 -17.98 29.57
CA PHE A 458 14.14 -17.04 29.82
C PHE A 458 13.79 -15.94 30.83
N PHE A 459 12.52 -15.81 31.18
CA PHE A 459 12.02 -14.74 32.05
C PHE A 459 11.48 -15.26 33.39
N VAL A 460 11.56 -16.58 33.62
CA VAL A 460 11.07 -17.25 34.85
C VAL A 460 12.21 -17.79 35.67
#